data_b82a1d4ea493abb7394ae13627099830
#
_entry.id   b82a1d4ea493abb7394ae13627099830
#
_cell.length_a   1.000
_cell.length_b   1.000
_cell.length_c   1.000
_cell.angle_alpha   90.00
_cell.angle_beta   90.00
_cell.angle_gamma   90.00
#
_symmetry.space_group_name_H-M   'P 1'
#
loop_
_entity.id
_entity.type
_entity.pdbx_description
1 polymer ?
#
loop_
_entity_poly.entity_id
_entity_poly.type
_entity_poly.pdbx_seq_one_letter_code
_entity_poly.pdbx_strand_id
1 'polypeptide(L)'
;EYAKVQTVELTEGKVAYGVGQLTAPGLGSEEKPPAEGKVNRELHFILPRLQANATLTLKAVLNTDEPEVKVDASKLFKWTDTKGESAQLDFGKTPVLRYMYKGLDNSTKETREETFKVYHHLFDPAGKQLVTNGAGAKLYPHHHGIFYGFKDVTYDGDKKVDIWHCPEAYQAHEKFLATEEGPVLGRHC
;
A
#
# COMPACT_ATOMS: atom_id res chain seq x y z
N GLU A 1 -18.47 18.98 -2.18
CA GLU A 1 -17.32 19.89 -2.47
C GLU A 1 -16.05 19.32 -1.87
N TYR A 2 -15.97 19.17 -0.55
CA TYR A 2 -14.79 18.66 0.16
C TYR A 2 -14.44 17.19 -0.12
N ALA A 3 -15.32 16.42 -0.72
CA ALA A 3 -15.06 15.02 -1.07
C ALA A 3 -13.94 14.83 -2.11
N LYS A 4 -13.63 15.86 -2.88
CA LYS A 4 -12.62 15.84 -3.94
C LYS A 4 -11.24 16.35 -3.48
N VAL A 5 -11.14 16.94 -2.31
CA VAL A 5 -9.87 17.45 -1.78
C VAL A 5 -8.96 16.26 -1.44
N GLN A 6 -7.76 16.20 -2.02
CA GLN A 6 -6.79 15.14 -1.78
C GLN A 6 -5.66 15.58 -0.84
N THR A 7 -5.31 16.86 -0.85
CA THR A 7 -4.25 17.39 0.00
C THR A 7 -4.75 18.57 0.83
N VAL A 8 -4.18 18.74 2.01
CA VAL A 8 -4.49 19.84 2.93
C VAL A 8 -3.21 20.44 3.47
N GLU A 9 -3.22 21.72 3.73
CA GLU A 9 -2.17 22.36 4.50
C GLU A 9 -2.41 22.12 6.00
N LEU A 10 -1.34 21.76 6.70
CA LEU A 10 -1.33 21.66 8.14
C LEU A 10 -0.62 22.87 8.73
N THR A 11 -1.26 23.54 9.68
CA THR A 11 -0.68 24.72 10.33
C THR A 11 -0.66 24.57 11.85
N GLU A 12 0.39 25.10 12.47
CA GLU A 12 0.47 25.34 13.91
C GLU A 12 0.31 26.84 14.14
N GLY A 13 -0.87 27.25 14.61
CA GLY A 13 -1.25 28.66 14.65
C GLY A 13 -1.31 29.29 13.24
N LYS A 14 -0.38 30.22 12.94
CA LYS A 14 -0.26 30.89 11.63
C LYS A 14 0.91 30.36 10.78
N VAL A 15 1.64 29.37 11.28
CA VAL A 15 2.84 28.83 10.62
C VAL A 15 2.48 27.55 9.89
N ALA A 16 2.89 27.43 8.62
CA ALA A 16 2.76 26.19 7.86
C ALA A 16 3.61 25.09 8.52
N TYR A 17 3.00 23.96 8.83
CA TYR A 17 3.67 22.82 9.42
C TYR A 17 4.04 21.75 8.36
N GLY A 18 3.16 21.51 7.41
CA GLY A 18 3.36 20.52 6.36
C GLY A 18 2.11 20.24 5.55
N VAL A 19 2.17 19.18 4.78
CA VAL A 19 1.07 18.72 3.93
C VAL A 19 0.47 17.45 4.52
N GLY A 20 -0.84 17.41 4.60
CA GLY A 20 -1.61 16.20 4.87
C GLY A 20 -2.24 15.66 3.59
N GLN A 21 -2.44 14.36 3.54
CA GLN A 21 -3.14 13.65 2.47
C GLN A 21 -4.48 13.13 2.97
N LEU A 22 -5.54 13.41 2.24
CA LEU A 22 -6.88 12.90 2.51
C LEU A 22 -7.17 11.71 1.61
N THR A 23 -7.54 10.59 2.21
CA THR A 23 -7.91 9.36 1.51
C THR A 23 -9.33 8.94 1.84
N ALA A 24 -9.86 7.95 1.12
CA ALA A 24 -11.01 7.20 1.60
C ALA A 24 -10.64 6.43 2.87
N PRO A 25 -11.61 6.03 3.70
CA PRO A 25 -11.37 5.12 4.82
C PRO A 25 -10.72 3.81 4.39
N GLY A 26 -9.86 3.25 5.24
CA GLY A 26 -9.26 1.94 5.01
C GLY A 26 -10.32 0.83 4.93
N LEU A 27 -10.03 -0.22 4.15
CA LEU A 27 -10.92 -1.38 3.99
C LEU A 27 -11.02 -2.17 5.28
N GLY A 28 -11.64 -1.95 6.22
CA GLY A 28 -11.71 -2.62 7.53
C GLY A 28 -11.80 -1.64 8.68
N SER A 29 -11.87 -0.34 8.36
CA SER A 29 -12.24 0.63 9.36
C SER A 29 -13.70 0.39 9.78
N GLU A 30 -13.94 0.20 11.07
CA GLU A 30 -15.29 0.08 11.65
C GLU A 30 -15.96 1.45 11.78
N GLU A 31 -15.88 2.26 10.74
CA GLU A 31 -16.45 3.60 10.80
C GLU A 31 -17.98 3.57 10.67
N LYS A 32 -18.61 4.40 11.46
CA LYS A 32 -20.05 4.64 11.32
C LYS A 32 -20.34 5.23 9.95
N PRO A 33 -21.44 4.83 9.29
CA PRO A 33 -21.86 5.45 8.04
C PRO A 33 -21.91 6.99 8.21
N PRO A 34 -21.42 7.74 7.22
CA PRO A 34 -21.48 9.19 7.28
C PRO A 34 -22.95 9.67 7.27
N ALA A 35 -23.22 10.82 7.89
CA ALA A 35 -24.52 11.48 7.80
C ALA A 35 -24.82 11.84 6.34
N GLU A 36 -26.09 12.04 6.02
CA GLU A 36 -26.53 12.44 4.68
C GLU A 36 -25.76 13.67 4.17
N GLY A 37 -25.28 13.61 2.94
CA GLY A 37 -24.47 14.66 2.32
C GLY A 37 -23.06 14.81 2.84
N LYS A 38 -22.58 13.88 3.69
CA LYS A 38 -21.21 13.84 4.21
C LYS A 38 -20.45 12.63 3.73
N VAL A 39 -19.14 12.69 3.82
CA VAL A 39 -18.22 11.57 3.52
C VAL A 39 -17.21 11.43 4.65
N ASN A 40 -16.86 10.20 4.98
CA ASN A 40 -15.74 9.92 5.87
C ASN A 40 -14.44 9.96 5.08
N ARG A 41 -13.42 10.56 5.65
CA ARG A 41 -12.08 10.65 5.08
C ARG A 41 -11.04 10.42 6.18
N GLU A 42 -9.94 9.78 5.82
CA GLU A 42 -8.76 9.67 6.68
C GLU A 42 -7.76 10.76 6.33
N LEU A 43 -7.23 11.43 7.36
CA LEU A 43 -6.15 12.40 7.21
C LEU A 43 -4.83 11.74 7.62
N HIS A 44 -3.91 11.65 6.67
CA HIS A 44 -2.57 11.15 6.86
C HIS A 44 -1.57 12.29 6.81
N PHE A 45 -0.60 12.28 7.71
CA PHE A 45 0.50 13.24 7.72
C PHE A 45 1.74 12.67 8.40
N ILE A 46 2.89 13.24 8.10
CA ILE A 46 4.15 12.84 8.72
C ILE A 46 4.43 13.77 9.90
N LEU A 47 4.60 13.16 11.06
CA LEU A 47 5.08 13.85 12.26
C LEU A 47 6.56 13.49 12.47
N PRO A 48 7.50 14.35 12.02
CA PRO A 48 8.93 14.00 12.03
C PRO A 48 9.48 13.81 13.44
N ARG A 49 8.98 14.58 14.40
CA ARG A 49 9.40 14.53 15.79
C ARG A 49 8.33 15.13 16.70
N LEU A 50 8.05 14.42 17.78
CA LEU A 50 7.35 14.97 18.94
C LEU A 50 8.21 14.71 20.18
N GLN A 51 8.48 15.74 20.98
CA GLN A 51 9.21 15.57 22.23
C GLN A 51 8.35 14.83 23.26
N ALA A 52 9.00 14.10 24.17
CA ALA A 52 8.29 13.45 25.27
C ALA A 52 7.48 14.47 26.07
N ASN A 53 6.24 14.13 26.37
CA ASN A 53 5.28 14.97 27.11
C ASN A 53 4.90 16.30 26.39
N ALA A 54 5.26 16.48 25.13
CA ALA A 54 4.80 17.63 24.35
C ALA A 54 3.41 17.37 23.75
N THR A 55 2.65 18.44 23.60
CA THR A 55 1.38 18.46 22.85
C THR A 55 1.56 19.35 21.63
N LEU A 56 1.18 18.85 20.47
CA LEU A 56 1.15 19.59 19.22
C LEU A 56 -0.29 19.70 18.76
N THR A 57 -0.75 20.92 18.50
CA THR A 57 -2.09 21.17 17.95
C THR A 57 -1.98 21.66 16.53
N LEU A 58 -2.41 20.82 15.58
CA LEU A 58 -2.44 21.15 14.17
C LEU A 58 -3.86 21.44 13.70
N LYS A 59 -3.97 22.40 12.78
CA LYS A 59 -5.19 22.72 12.06
C LYS A 59 -5.03 22.27 10.61
N ALA A 60 -5.94 21.43 10.13
CA ALA A 60 -6.04 21.10 8.71
C ALA A 60 -6.86 22.18 8.00
N VAL A 61 -6.29 22.80 7.00
CA VAL A 61 -6.94 23.85 6.20
C VAL A 61 -7.45 23.20 4.91
N LEU A 62 -8.77 23.06 4.81
CA LEU A 62 -9.46 22.53 3.64
C LEU A 62 -9.82 23.73 2.75
N ASN A 63 -9.22 23.82 1.60
CA ASN A 63 -9.51 24.85 0.62
C ASN A 63 -10.19 24.23 -0.60
N THR A 64 -11.39 24.72 -0.95
CA THR A 64 -12.17 24.25 -2.10
C THR A 64 -12.07 25.18 -3.30
N ASP A 65 -11.60 26.40 -3.09
CA ASP A 65 -11.60 27.49 -4.09
C ASP A 65 -10.23 27.63 -4.78
N GLU A 66 -9.19 27.06 -4.19
CA GLU A 66 -7.86 27.04 -4.77
C GLU A 66 -7.46 25.62 -5.20
N PRO A 67 -6.58 25.52 -6.20
CA PRO A 67 -6.01 24.24 -6.55
C PRO A 67 -5.29 23.65 -5.33
N GLU A 68 -5.34 22.33 -5.25
CA GLU A 68 -4.64 21.53 -4.25
C GLU A 68 -3.28 22.12 -3.86
N VAL A 69 -2.90 21.98 -2.60
CA VAL A 69 -1.56 22.37 -2.13
C VAL A 69 -0.53 21.87 -3.14
N LYS A 70 0.24 22.77 -3.73
CA LYS A 70 1.26 22.41 -4.72
C LYS A 70 2.30 21.52 -4.06
N VAL A 71 2.25 20.25 -4.39
CA VAL A 71 3.23 19.27 -3.96
C VAL A 71 4.23 19.05 -5.08
N ASP A 72 5.51 19.02 -4.72
CA ASP A 72 6.58 18.68 -5.65
C ASP A 72 6.38 17.24 -6.16
N ALA A 73 6.26 17.10 -7.48
CA ALA A 73 6.05 15.80 -8.13
C ALA A 73 7.18 14.78 -7.81
N SER A 74 8.37 15.26 -7.45
CA SER A 74 9.49 14.42 -7.00
C SER A 74 9.31 13.87 -5.57
N LYS A 75 8.26 14.26 -4.89
CA LYS A 75 7.93 13.86 -3.51
C LYS A 75 6.54 13.23 -3.42
N LEU A 76 6.13 12.53 -4.45
CA LEU A 76 4.87 11.82 -4.50
C LEU A 76 5.10 10.31 -4.56
N PHE A 77 4.29 9.57 -3.82
CA PHE A 77 4.10 8.15 -4.05
C PHE A 77 3.23 7.95 -5.28
N LYS A 78 3.70 7.11 -6.20
CA LYS A 78 2.97 6.76 -7.42
C LYS A 78 3.07 5.28 -7.71
N TRP A 79 1.99 4.71 -8.19
CA TRP A 79 1.93 3.34 -8.67
C TRP A 79 2.11 3.27 -10.18
N THR A 80 2.88 2.29 -10.60
CA THR A 80 3.00 1.90 -12.01
C THR A 80 2.62 0.43 -12.13
N ASP A 81 1.57 0.15 -12.88
CA ASP A 81 1.05 -1.20 -13.06
C ASP A 81 1.52 -1.80 -14.40
N THR A 82 2.26 -2.90 -14.33
CA THR A 82 2.53 -3.79 -15.46
C THR A 82 1.48 -4.89 -15.43
N LYS A 83 0.36 -4.65 -16.09
CA LYS A 83 -0.85 -5.46 -16.02
C LYS A 83 -0.57 -6.95 -16.19
N GLY A 84 -1.01 -7.74 -15.21
CA GLY A 84 -0.86 -9.20 -15.19
C GLY A 84 0.54 -9.66 -14.73
N GLU A 85 1.40 -8.75 -14.28
CA GLU A 85 2.74 -9.08 -13.79
C GLU A 85 3.02 -8.48 -12.41
N SER A 86 3.02 -7.15 -12.31
CA SER A 86 3.40 -6.46 -11.08
C SER A 86 2.93 -5.03 -11.02
N ALA A 87 2.76 -4.51 -9.80
CA ALA A 87 2.54 -3.10 -9.54
C ALA A 87 3.68 -2.54 -8.68
N GLN A 88 4.34 -1.49 -9.13
CA GLN A 88 5.45 -0.86 -8.43
C GLN A 88 5.06 0.47 -7.82
N LEU A 89 5.41 0.66 -6.56
CA LEU A 89 5.31 1.94 -5.86
C LEU A 89 6.66 2.63 -5.89
N ASP A 90 6.67 3.83 -6.44
CA ASP A 90 7.83 4.73 -6.41
C ASP A 90 7.55 5.93 -5.50
N PHE A 91 8.56 6.46 -4.82
CA PHE A 91 8.55 7.79 -4.24
C PHE A 91 9.40 8.72 -5.10
N GLY A 92 8.75 9.60 -5.82
CA GLY A 92 9.37 10.36 -6.89
C GLY A 92 9.89 9.45 -8.01
N LYS A 93 11.20 9.22 -8.04
CA LYS A 93 11.86 8.31 -8.99
C LYS A 93 12.52 7.11 -8.31
N THR A 94 12.32 6.95 -7.01
CA THR A 94 12.97 5.93 -6.20
C THR A 94 12.00 4.78 -5.95
N PRO A 95 12.28 3.57 -6.46
CA PRO A 95 11.48 2.38 -6.15
C PRO A 95 11.45 2.11 -4.65
N VAL A 96 10.26 1.81 -4.13
CA VAL A 96 10.02 1.51 -2.71
C VAL A 96 9.55 0.07 -2.54
N LEU A 97 8.53 -0.30 -3.31
CA LEU A 97 7.82 -1.58 -3.19
C LEU A 97 7.42 -2.07 -4.57
N ARG A 98 7.42 -3.39 -4.77
CA ARG A 98 6.82 -4.02 -5.96
C ARG A 98 5.95 -5.19 -5.54
N TYR A 99 4.68 -5.12 -5.85
CA TYR A 99 3.73 -6.20 -5.69
C TYR A 99 3.77 -7.12 -6.91
N MET A 100 4.13 -8.37 -6.71
CA MET A 100 4.20 -9.41 -7.75
C MET A 100 2.89 -10.19 -7.76
N TYR A 101 2.17 -10.17 -8.90
CA TYR A 101 0.85 -10.79 -8.99
C TYR A 101 0.58 -11.51 -10.31
N LYS A 102 1.63 -12.00 -10.93
CA LYS A 102 1.50 -12.84 -12.14
C LYS A 102 0.58 -14.02 -11.85
N GLY A 103 -0.35 -14.29 -12.78
CA GLY A 103 -1.28 -15.40 -12.67
C GLY A 103 -0.58 -16.75 -12.65
N LEU A 104 -1.19 -17.74 -11.97
CA LEU A 104 -0.64 -19.10 -11.86
C LEU A 104 -0.34 -19.72 -13.23
N ASP A 105 0.89 -20.18 -13.39
CA ASP A 105 1.35 -20.93 -14.55
C ASP A 105 1.86 -22.33 -14.11
N ASN A 106 1.10 -23.35 -14.41
CA ASN A 106 1.41 -24.75 -14.10
C ASN A 106 2.10 -25.49 -15.26
N SER A 107 2.59 -24.81 -16.29
CA SER A 107 3.17 -25.46 -17.45
C SER A 107 4.47 -26.19 -17.13
N THR A 108 5.26 -25.68 -16.18
CA THR A 108 6.44 -26.36 -15.62
C THR A 108 6.48 -26.20 -14.10
N LYS A 109 7.37 -26.95 -13.45
CA LYS A 109 7.61 -26.79 -12.02
C LYS A 109 8.16 -25.39 -11.70
N GLU A 110 9.06 -24.91 -12.53
CA GLU A 110 9.71 -23.61 -12.38
C GLU A 110 8.71 -22.48 -12.52
N THR A 111 7.86 -22.47 -13.55
CA THR A 111 6.83 -21.44 -13.73
C THR A 111 5.79 -21.47 -12.63
N ARG A 112 5.45 -22.68 -12.12
CA ARG A 112 4.59 -22.80 -10.95
C ARG A 112 5.25 -22.17 -9.71
N GLU A 113 6.52 -22.47 -9.44
CA GLU A 113 7.26 -21.90 -8.31
C GLU A 113 7.35 -20.37 -8.38
N GLU A 114 7.36 -19.79 -9.58
CA GLU A 114 7.33 -18.35 -9.79
C GLU A 114 5.95 -17.71 -9.56
N THR A 115 4.87 -18.46 -9.73
CA THR A 115 3.53 -17.87 -9.89
C THR A 115 2.47 -18.38 -8.91
N PHE A 116 2.79 -19.34 -8.04
CA PHE A 116 1.79 -19.89 -7.10
C PHE A 116 1.46 -18.97 -5.92
N LYS A 117 2.17 -17.83 -5.76
CA LYS A 117 1.93 -16.83 -4.73
C LYS A 117 2.01 -15.43 -5.28
N VAL A 118 1.19 -14.57 -4.72
CA VAL A 118 1.38 -13.12 -4.78
C VAL A 118 2.23 -12.66 -3.61
N TYR A 119 3.11 -11.69 -3.81
CA TYR A 119 4.03 -11.23 -2.77
C TYR A 119 4.61 -9.84 -3.08
N HIS A 120 5.24 -9.22 -2.09
CA HIS A 120 5.86 -7.92 -2.24
C HIS A 120 7.38 -8.02 -2.15
N HIS A 121 8.05 -7.39 -3.11
CA HIS A 121 9.44 -7.02 -2.99
C HIS A 121 9.57 -5.67 -2.30
N LEU A 122 10.57 -5.53 -1.43
CA LEU A 122 11.03 -4.24 -0.92
C LEU A 122 12.36 -3.87 -1.55
N PHE A 123 12.53 -2.59 -1.81
CA PHE A 123 13.80 -2.02 -2.21
C PHE A 123 14.55 -1.44 -1.00
N ASP A 124 15.86 -1.32 -1.12
CA ASP A 124 16.67 -0.58 -0.17
C ASP A 124 16.29 0.91 -0.19
N PRO A 125 16.66 1.71 0.82
CA PRO A 125 16.30 3.14 0.86
C PRO A 125 16.77 3.97 -0.33
N ALA A 126 17.78 3.48 -1.06
CA ALA A 126 18.26 4.13 -2.29
C ALA A 126 17.49 3.67 -3.56
N GLY A 127 16.60 2.70 -3.45
CA GLY A 127 15.85 2.12 -4.56
C GLY A 127 16.70 1.33 -5.55
N LYS A 128 17.89 0.86 -5.13
CA LYS A 128 18.85 0.23 -6.03
C LYS A 128 18.86 -1.28 -5.97
N GLN A 129 18.51 -1.84 -4.83
CA GLN A 129 18.59 -3.27 -4.58
C GLN A 129 17.31 -3.78 -3.92
N LEU A 130 16.87 -4.96 -4.33
CA LEU A 130 15.84 -5.70 -3.60
C LEU A 130 16.43 -6.27 -2.32
N VAL A 131 15.77 -6.01 -1.19
CA VAL A 131 16.16 -6.54 0.13
C VAL A 131 15.37 -7.78 0.52
N THR A 132 14.53 -8.27 -0.38
CA THR A 132 13.70 -9.46 -0.21
C THR A 132 13.99 -10.49 -1.30
N ASN A 133 13.84 -11.79 -0.98
CA ASN A 133 13.94 -12.85 -1.98
C ASN A 133 12.79 -12.79 -2.98
N GLY A 134 13.04 -13.29 -4.18
CA GLY A 134 12.04 -13.57 -5.21
C GLY A 134 11.80 -15.05 -5.40
N ALA A 135 10.96 -15.36 -6.38
CA ALA A 135 10.78 -16.69 -6.90
C ALA A 135 12.11 -17.26 -7.42
N GLY A 136 12.26 -18.59 -7.40
CA GLY A 136 13.45 -19.27 -7.89
C GLY A 136 14.68 -19.20 -6.97
N ALA A 137 14.52 -18.76 -5.73
CA ALA A 137 15.59 -18.81 -4.73
C ALA A 137 16.03 -20.27 -4.51
N LYS A 138 17.34 -20.55 -4.62
CA LYS A 138 17.89 -21.90 -4.46
C LYS A 138 17.65 -22.49 -3.07
N LEU A 139 17.72 -21.62 -2.06
CA LEU A 139 17.45 -21.99 -0.68
C LEU A 139 16.06 -21.45 -0.31
N TYR A 140 15.16 -22.33 0.09
CA TYR A 140 13.78 -22.00 0.43
C TYR A 140 12.99 -21.36 -0.72
N PRO A 141 12.72 -22.07 -1.83
CA PRO A 141 12.04 -21.53 -3.02
C PRO A 141 10.63 -21.00 -2.73
N HIS A 142 9.99 -21.46 -1.64
CA HIS A 142 8.68 -20.99 -1.18
C HIS A 142 8.73 -19.70 -0.36
N HIS A 143 9.91 -19.18 -0.01
CA HIS A 143 10.07 -17.89 0.70
C HIS A 143 10.16 -16.75 -0.31
N HIS A 144 9.02 -16.36 -0.84
CA HIS A 144 8.91 -15.17 -1.69
C HIS A 144 8.76 -13.93 -0.82
N GLY A 145 9.49 -12.89 -1.03
CA GLY A 145 9.35 -11.56 -0.45
C GLY A 145 8.52 -11.46 0.84
N ILE A 146 7.62 -10.50 0.89
CA ILE A 146 6.61 -10.38 1.95
C ILE A 146 5.29 -10.90 1.39
N PHE A 147 4.75 -11.95 1.99
CA PHE A 147 3.50 -12.58 1.56
C PHE A 147 2.65 -12.98 2.77
N TYR A 148 1.37 -13.17 2.51
CA TYR A 148 0.43 -13.69 3.49
C TYR A 148 0.39 -15.21 3.37
N GLY A 149 0.86 -15.93 4.40
CA GLY A 149 0.92 -17.37 4.34
C GLY A 149 0.85 -18.02 5.71
N PHE A 150 0.05 -19.09 5.78
CA PHE A 150 -0.10 -19.92 6.98
C PHE A 150 -0.09 -21.38 6.58
N LYS A 151 0.49 -22.20 7.44
CA LYS A 151 0.38 -23.66 7.37
C LYS A 151 -0.84 -24.12 8.15
N ASP A 152 -1.42 -25.23 7.73
CA ASP A 152 -2.51 -25.91 8.44
C ASP A 152 -3.77 -25.04 8.68
N VAL A 153 -4.12 -24.20 7.71
CA VAL A 153 -5.35 -23.41 7.75
C VAL A 153 -6.56 -24.34 7.62
N THR A 154 -7.46 -24.28 8.59
CA THR A 154 -8.73 -25.01 8.53
C THR A 154 -9.84 -24.07 8.07
N TYR A 155 -10.68 -24.52 7.14
CA TYR A 155 -11.78 -23.74 6.57
C TYR A 155 -12.95 -24.67 6.23
N ASP A 156 -14.13 -24.12 6.10
CA ASP A 156 -15.35 -24.81 5.66
C ASP A 156 -15.53 -26.19 6.34
N GLY A 157 -15.49 -26.19 7.68
CA GLY A 157 -15.51 -27.38 8.51
C GLY A 157 -14.12 -27.96 8.74
N ASP A 158 -13.84 -29.14 8.20
CA ASP A 158 -12.58 -29.85 8.44
C ASP A 158 -11.58 -29.79 7.28
N LYS A 159 -11.88 -29.03 6.24
CA LYS A 159 -10.96 -28.87 5.11
C LYS A 159 -9.70 -28.16 5.56
N LYS A 160 -8.56 -28.62 5.09
CA LYS A 160 -7.25 -28.03 5.42
C LYS A 160 -6.53 -27.59 4.17
N VAL A 161 -5.77 -26.51 4.28
CA VAL A 161 -4.92 -26.01 3.21
C VAL A 161 -3.64 -25.44 3.79
N ASP A 162 -2.53 -25.67 3.09
CA ASP A 162 -1.23 -25.05 3.35
C ASP A 162 -1.01 -23.94 2.34
N ILE A 163 -1.22 -22.69 2.77
CA ILE A 163 -0.96 -21.49 1.97
C ILE A 163 0.44 -20.89 2.24
N TRP A 164 1.25 -21.58 3.03
CA TRP A 164 2.67 -21.26 3.20
C TRP A 164 3.51 -21.91 2.10
N HIS A 165 3.41 -23.22 1.91
CA HIS A 165 4.14 -23.96 0.89
C HIS A 165 3.36 -24.06 -0.43
N CYS A 166 2.03 -23.97 -0.37
CA CYS A 166 1.11 -24.09 -1.51
C CYS A 166 1.30 -25.36 -2.36
N PRO A 167 1.35 -26.57 -1.77
CA PRO A 167 1.56 -27.79 -2.56
C PRO A 167 0.42 -28.02 -3.56
N GLU A 168 -0.82 -27.78 -3.15
CA GLU A 168 -2.03 -27.93 -3.96
C GLU A 168 -2.83 -26.64 -4.08
N ALA A 169 -2.52 -25.64 -3.27
CA ALA A 169 -3.13 -24.31 -3.27
C ALA A 169 -2.32 -23.32 -4.10
N TYR A 170 -2.89 -22.15 -4.31
CA TYR A 170 -2.19 -20.97 -4.83
C TYR A 170 -2.87 -19.70 -4.35
N GLN A 171 -2.18 -18.60 -4.46
CA GLN A 171 -2.71 -17.27 -4.19
C GLN A 171 -2.82 -16.51 -5.52
N ALA A 172 -3.96 -15.90 -5.75
CA ALA A 172 -4.21 -15.11 -6.94
C ALA A 172 -4.58 -13.67 -6.59
N HIS A 173 -4.15 -12.76 -7.44
CA HIS A 173 -4.66 -11.41 -7.46
C HIS A 173 -6.01 -11.38 -8.20
N GLU A 174 -7.02 -10.86 -7.56
CA GLU A 174 -8.33 -10.69 -8.18
C GLU A 174 -8.46 -9.28 -8.80
N LYS A 175 -8.30 -8.26 -7.98
CA LYS A 175 -8.38 -6.86 -8.39
C LYS A 175 -7.85 -5.92 -7.30
N PHE A 176 -7.47 -4.74 -7.69
CA PHE A 176 -7.30 -3.63 -6.77
C PHE A 176 -8.66 -3.01 -6.45
N LEU A 177 -9.00 -2.94 -5.16
CA LEU A 177 -10.24 -2.33 -4.68
C LEU A 177 -10.10 -0.81 -4.52
N ALA A 178 -8.89 -0.36 -4.20
CA ALA A 178 -8.55 1.05 -4.11
C ALA A 178 -7.07 1.24 -4.48
N THR A 179 -6.81 2.35 -5.16
CA THR A 179 -5.46 2.84 -5.47
C THR A 179 -5.37 4.28 -5.03
N GLU A 180 -4.44 4.58 -4.15
CA GLU A 180 -4.21 5.91 -3.62
C GLU A 180 -2.74 6.28 -3.80
N GLU A 181 -2.53 7.52 -4.19
CA GLU A 181 -1.24 8.12 -4.46
C GLU A 181 -1.18 9.50 -3.80
N GLY A 182 -0.01 9.96 -3.41
CA GLY A 182 0.12 11.28 -2.82
C GLY A 182 1.44 11.53 -2.11
N PRO A 183 1.54 12.67 -1.42
CA PRO A 183 2.79 13.09 -0.80
C PRO A 183 3.12 12.34 0.50
N VAL A 184 2.15 11.70 1.12
CA VAL A 184 2.31 11.07 2.43
C VAL A 184 2.31 9.57 2.35
N LEU A 185 1.46 8.99 1.49
CA LEU A 185 1.36 7.55 1.30
C LEU A 185 1.00 7.16 -0.14
N GLY A 186 1.35 5.92 -0.50
CA GLY A 186 0.77 5.18 -1.61
C GLY A 186 0.14 3.90 -1.05
N ARG A 187 -1.12 3.62 -1.41
CA ARG A 187 -1.86 2.45 -0.93
C ARG A 187 -2.57 1.74 -2.07
N HIS A 188 -2.35 0.44 -2.17
CA HIS A 188 -3.21 -0.50 -2.89
C HIS A 188 -3.98 -1.37 -1.87
N CYS A 189 -5.25 -1.60 -2.16
CA CYS A 189 -6.06 -2.54 -1.41
C CYS A 189 -6.69 -3.53 -2.38
#